data_73daeb253afb2848ac4157280a157b96
#
_entry.id   73daeb253afb2848ac4157280a157b96
#
_cell.length_a   1.000
_cell.length_b   1.000
_cell.length_c   1.000
_cell.angle_alpha   90.00
_cell.angle_beta   90.00
_cell.angle_gamma   90.00
#
_symmetry.space_group_name_H-M   'P 1'
#
loop_
_entity.id
_entity.type
_entity.pdbx_description
1 polymer ?
#
loop_
_entity_poly.entity_id
_entity_poly.type
_entity_poly.pdbx_seq_one_letter_code
_entity_poly.pdbx_strand_id
1 'polypeptide(L)'
;MSDEILNYLKNILWILERKNNETIYIRNETGSNRVILKLLTTKMLIALRVIYDEKRKTSSNSNRVQFKLNELYNKMLHDFGLIDTMPSKTDRDSSIKMIEKYNIIVKAAVAEDEMDNVYVIMPSITVAVSDERINMIYNQLKEEELTDEEIDKNDADEMALL
;
A
#
# COMPACT_ATOMS: atom_id res chain seq x y z
N MET A 1 16.30 14.93 20.38
CA MET A 1 15.26 15.85 19.89
C MET A 1 14.89 16.72 21.07
N SER A 2 14.87 18.03 20.93
CA SER A 2 14.71 18.92 22.09
C SER A 2 13.27 18.88 22.58
N ASP A 3 13.11 18.88 23.92
CA ASP A 3 11.81 18.92 24.59
C ASP A 3 10.98 20.14 24.19
N GLU A 4 11.63 21.22 23.76
CA GLU A 4 11.00 22.44 23.26
C GLU A 4 10.20 22.22 21.98
N ILE A 5 10.73 21.43 21.02
CA ILE A 5 10.02 21.10 19.78
C ILE A 5 8.80 20.24 20.09
N LEU A 6 8.94 19.25 20.98
CA LEU A 6 7.82 18.40 21.40
C LEU A 6 6.71 19.21 22.08
N ASN A 7 7.06 20.14 22.96
CA ASN A 7 6.09 21.01 23.62
C ASN A 7 5.40 21.95 22.63
N TYR A 8 6.13 22.53 21.69
CA TYR A 8 5.55 23.39 20.64
C TYR A 8 4.52 22.61 19.81
N LEU A 9 4.87 21.40 19.33
CA LEU A 9 3.99 20.57 18.53
C LEU A 9 2.72 20.17 19.31
N LYS A 10 2.85 19.81 20.59
CA LYS A 10 1.69 19.49 21.45
C LYS A 10 0.74 20.67 21.58
N ASN A 11 1.27 21.88 21.72
CA ASN A 11 0.44 23.09 21.84
C ASN A 11 -0.40 23.38 20.60
N ILE A 12 0.00 22.90 19.42
CA ILE A 12 -0.73 23.05 18.17
C ILE A 12 -1.42 21.75 17.74
N LEU A 13 -1.60 20.78 18.67
CA LEU A 13 -2.24 19.49 18.44
C LEU A 13 -1.56 18.61 17.39
N TRP A 14 -0.26 18.72 17.27
CA TRP A 14 0.57 17.85 16.45
C TRP A 14 1.41 16.93 17.32
N ILE A 15 1.46 15.67 16.94
CA ILE A 15 2.26 14.63 17.60
C ILE A 15 3.36 14.18 16.68
N LEU A 16 4.60 14.18 17.21
CA LEU A 16 5.76 13.64 16.53
C LEU A 16 6.01 12.22 17.05
N GLU A 17 6.00 11.26 16.16
CA GLU A 17 6.19 9.84 16.46
C GLU A 17 7.33 9.24 15.66
N ARG A 18 7.95 8.19 16.21
CA ARG A 18 8.97 7.39 15.52
C ARG A 18 8.45 5.96 15.37
N LYS A 19 8.53 5.42 14.16
CA LYS A 19 8.19 4.03 13.87
C LYS A 19 9.45 3.25 13.48
N ASN A 20 9.72 2.12 14.18
CA ASN A 20 10.79 1.15 13.87
C ASN A 20 12.20 1.74 13.72
N ASN A 21 12.52 2.86 14.39
CA ASN A 21 13.76 3.61 14.27
C ASN A 21 14.14 4.13 12.87
N GLU A 22 13.29 3.89 11.86
CA GLU A 22 13.55 4.25 10.46
C GLU A 22 12.78 5.48 9.99
N THR A 23 11.59 5.70 10.56
CA THR A 23 10.69 6.75 10.09
C THR A 23 10.24 7.63 11.25
N ILE A 24 10.41 8.93 11.09
CA ILE A 24 9.82 9.96 11.97
C ILE A 24 8.67 10.61 11.20
N TYR A 25 7.50 10.69 11.80
CA TYR A 25 6.36 11.33 11.18
C TYR A 25 5.61 12.23 12.15
N ILE A 26 4.84 13.16 11.61
CA ILE A 26 4.01 14.08 12.37
C ILE A 26 2.55 13.81 12.01
N ARG A 27 1.71 13.64 13.01
CA ARG A 27 0.26 13.55 12.82
C ARG A 27 -0.49 14.63 13.60
N ASN A 28 -1.60 15.05 13.06
CA ASN A 28 -2.51 15.96 13.74
C ASN A 28 -3.59 15.15 14.47
N GLU A 29 -3.85 15.47 15.75
CA GLU A 29 -4.84 14.74 16.56
C GLU A 29 -6.28 15.01 16.11
N THR A 30 -6.55 16.20 15.60
CA THR A 30 -7.90 16.57 15.12
C THR A 30 -8.27 15.91 13.81
N GLY A 31 -7.30 15.33 13.08
CA GLY A 31 -7.51 14.74 11.77
C GLY A 31 -7.85 15.76 10.68
N SER A 32 -7.61 17.04 10.91
CA SER A 32 -7.90 18.13 9.96
C SER A 32 -7.05 18.09 8.68
N ASN A 33 -5.93 17.36 8.71
CA ASN A 33 -5.03 17.16 7.58
C ASN A 33 -5.23 15.83 6.85
N ARG A 34 -6.41 15.22 6.95
CA ARG A 34 -6.73 13.99 6.23
C ARG A 34 -6.79 14.25 4.73
N VAL A 35 -6.20 13.34 3.97
CA VAL A 35 -6.25 13.32 2.51
C VAL A 35 -7.26 12.28 2.06
N ILE A 36 -8.18 12.69 1.20
CA ILE A 36 -9.11 11.77 0.54
C ILE A 36 -8.39 11.15 -0.65
N LEU A 37 -8.20 9.84 -0.62
CA LEU A 37 -7.57 9.10 -1.71
C LEU A 37 -8.63 8.48 -2.61
N LYS A 38 -8.34 8.42 -3.92
CA LYS A 38 -9.11 7.61 -4.86
C LYS A 38 -8.93 6.12 -4.50
N LEU A 39 -9.96 5.31 -4.81
CA LEU A 39 -9.92 3.86 -4.54
C LEU A 39 -8.68 3.20 -5.17
N LEU A 40 -8.35 3.52 -6.42
CA LEU A 40 -7.15 3.00 -7.08
C LEU A 40 -5.87 3.31 -6.29
N THR A 41 -5.71 4.55 -5.84
CA THR A 41 -4.53 4.96 -5.04
C THR A 41 -4.44 4.17 -3.73
N THR A 42 -5.58 3.92 -3.08
CA THR A 42 -5.65 3.08 -1.86
C THR A 42 -5.22 1.65 -2.14
N LYS A 43 -5.74 1.04 -3.22
CA LYS A 43 -5.37 -0.31 -3.66
C LYS A 43 -3.87 -0.40 -3.99
N MET A 44 -3.32 0.60 -4.67
CA MET A 44 -1.88 0.69 -4.95
C MET A 44 -1.03 0.79 -3.67
N LEU A 45 -1.44 1.57 -2.68
CA LEU A 45 -0.74 1.67 -1.40
C LEU A 45 -0.70 0.32 -0.66
N ILE A 46 -1.80 -0.44 -0.69
CA ILE A 46 -1.86 -1.77 -0.11
C ILE A 46 -0.89 -2.71 -0.82
N ALA A 47 -0.92 -2.76 -2.15
CA ALA A 47 -0.02 -3.59 -2.95
C ALA A 47 1.45 -3.22 -2.73
N LEU A 48 1.79 -1.92 -2.70
CA LEU A 48 3.14 -1.44 -2.41
C LEU A 48 3.61 -1.85 -1.01
N ARG A 49 2.72 -1.83 -0.01
CA ARG A 49 3.06 -2.27 1.33
C ARG A 49 3.39 -3.76 1.36
N VAL A 50 2.62 -4.61 0.68
CA VAL A 50 2.90 -6.04 0.60
C VAL A 50 4.23 -6.30 -0.12
N ILE A 51 4.46 -5.65 -1.28
CA ILE A 51 5.73 -5.73 -2.01
C ILE A 51 6.92 -5.31 -1.13
N TYR A 52 6.74 -4.24 -0.36
CA TYR A 52 7.77 -3.75 0.58
C TYR A 52 8.13 -4.81 1.62
N ASP A 53 7.13 -5.40 2.27
CA ASP A 53 7.33 -6.40 3.31
C ASP A 53 7.95 -7.69 2.76
N GLU A 54 7.50 -8.17 1.58
CA GLU A 54 8.06 -9.33 0.91
C GLU A 54 9.55 -9.14 0.58
N LYS A 55 9.87 -8.03 -0.09
CA LYS A 55 11.25 -7.75 -0.50
C LYS A 55 12.19 -7.47 0.68
N ARG A 56 11.68 -6.87 1.75
CA ARG A 56 12.46 -6.69 3.00
C ARG A 56 12.80 -8.00 3.68
N LYS A 57 11.92 -9.00 3.64
CA LYS A 57 12.18 -10.33 4.20
C LYS A 57 13.24 -11.10 3.41
N THR A 58 13.29 -10.92 2.10
CA THR A 58 14.20 -11.65 1.21
C THR A 58 15.57 -10.97 1.04
N SER A 59 15.67 -9.66 1.27
CA SER A 59 16.89 -8.87 1.07
C SER A 59 17.58 -8.55 2.39
N SER A 60 18.62 -9.34 2.74
CA SER A 60 19.37 -9.15 3.97
C SER A 60 20.19 -7.85 4.03
N ASN A 61 20.39 -7.15 2.92
CA ASN A 61 21.42 -6.09 2.83
C ASN A 61 21.03 -4.79 2.10
N SER A 62 19.80 -4.62 1.61
CA SER A 62 19.45 -3.36 0.94
C SER A 62 18.31 -2.64 1.66
N ASN A 63 18.61 -1.46 2.20
CA ASN A 63 17.59 -0.54 2.76
C ASN A 63 16.68 0.06 1.68
N ARG A 64 16.85 -0.32 0.40
CA ARG A 64 16.09 0.22 -0.73
C ARG A 64 15.31 -0.87 -1.43
N VAL A 65 14.00 -0.87 -1.22
CA VAL A 65 13.08 -1.78 -1.91
C VAL A 65 12.70 -1.16 -3.25
N GLN A 66 13.18 -1.74 -4.35
CA GLN A 66 12.86 -1.29 -5.70
C GLN A 66 11.75 -2.15 -6.31
N PHE A 67 10.93 -1.53 -7.17
CA PHE A 67 9.92 -2.19 -7.98
C PHE A 67 9.76 -1.50 -9.34
N LYS A 68 9.24 -2.23 -10.33
CA LYS A 68 8.79 -1.68 -11.60
C LYS A 68 7.27 -1.46 -11.58
N LEU A 69 6.77 -0.50 -12.36
CA LEU A 69 5.31 -0.31 -12.47
C LEU A 69 4.60 -1.57 -12.98
N ASN A 70 5.21 -2.27 -13.93
CA ASN A 70 4.70 -3.54 -14.44
C ASN A 70 4.55 -4.58 -13.31
N GLU A 71 5.55 -4.71 -12.43
CA GLU A 71 5.49 -5.61 -11.27
C GLU A 71 4.32 -5.25 -10.36
N LEU A 72 4.12 -3.96 -10.05
CA LEU A 72 3.02 -3.50 -9.21
C LEU A 72 1.66 -3.89 -9.79
N TYR A 73 1.42 -3.56 -11.06
CA TYR A 73 0.13 -3.83 -11.69
C TYR A 73 -0.12 -5.31 -11.91
N ASN A 74 0.91 -6.11 -12.24
CA ASN A 74 0.78 -7.56 -12.34
C ASN A 74 0.38 -8.19 -11.00
N LYS A 75 1.01 -7.76 -9.90
CA LYS A 75 0.62 -8.22 -8.57
C LYS A 75 -0.82 -7.81 -8.21
N MET A 76 -1.21 -6.59 -8.55
CA MET A 76 -2.59 -6.11 -8.29
C MET A 76 -3.64 -6.89 -9.08
N LEU A 77 -3.34 -7.27 -10.34
CA LEU A 77 -4.24 -8.02 -11.23
C LEU A 77 -4.32 -9.51 -10.88
N HIS A 78 -3.16 -10.15 -10.67
CA HIS A 78 -3.05 -11.61 -10.67
C HIS A 78 -2.83 -12.20 -9.26
N ASP A 79 -1.98 -11.56 -8.45
CA ASP A 79 -1.61 -12.14 -7.15
C ASP A 79 -2.60 -11.73 -6.04
N PHE A 80 -3.11 -10.48 -6.11
CA PHE A 80 -3.92 -9.91 -5.03
C PHE A 80 -5.39 -9.72 -5.39
N GLY A 81 -5.76 -9.86 -6.67
CA GLY A 81 -7.14 -9.61 -7.12
C GLY A 81 -7.69 -8.22 -6.79
N LEU A 82 -6.81 -7.23 -6.61
CA LEU A 82 -7.21 -5.87 -6.22
C LEU A 82 -7.89 -5.10 -7.36
N ILE A 83 -7.60 -5.44 -8.60
CA ILE A 83 -8.18 -4.85 -9.80
C ILE A 83 -8.47 -5.94 -10.83
N ASP A 84 -9.58 -5.81 -11.56
CA ASP A 84 -10.00 -6.78 -12.58
C ASP A 84 -9.38 -6.48 -13.96
N THR A 85 -9.08 -5.21 -14.21
CA THR A 85 -8.53 -4.74 -15.48
C THR A 85 -7.49 -3.65 -15.25
N MET A 86 -6.59 -3.48 -16.22
CA MET A 86 -5.59 -2.41 -16.18
C MET A 86 -6.27 -1.04 -16.16
N PRO A 87 -5.99 -0.19 -15.17
CA PRO A 87 -6.55 1.16 -15.09
C PRO A 87 -6.11 2.04 -16.26
N SER A 88 -6.89 3.07 -16.58
CA SER A 88 -6.52 4.04 -17.60
C SER A 88 -5.18 4.72 -17.28
N LYS A 89 -4.46 5.15 -18.33
CA LYS A 89 -3.18 5.86 -18.14
C LYS A 89 -3.34 7.08 -17.22
N THR A 90 -4.40 7.86 -17.41
CA THR A 90 -4.68 9.05 -16.61
C THR A 90 -4.85 8.73 -15.11
N ASP A 91 -5.55 7.63 -14.80
CA ASP A 91 -5.75 7.21 -13.40
C ASP A 91 -4.46 6.68 -12.78
N ARG A 92 -3.68 5.91 -13.56
CA ARG A 92 -2.36 5.44 -13.13
C ARG A 92 -1.44 6.62 -12.80
N ASP A 93 -1.28 7.57 -13.72
CA ASP A 93 -0.42 8.75 -13.57
C ASP A 93 -0.86 9.60 -12.38
N SER A 94 -2.17 9.82 -12.21
CA SER A 94 -2.68 10.61 -11.10
C SER A 94 -2.41 9.94 -9.75
N SER A 95 -2.54 8.61 -9.68
CA SER A 95 -2.27 7.84 -8.46
C SER A 95 -0.78 7.79 -8.12
N ILE A 96 0.08 7.55 -9.11
CA ILE A 96 1.54 7.57 -8.93
C ILE A 96 2.01 8.94 -8.44
N LYS A 97 1.58 10.03 -9.08
CA LYS A 97 1.92 11.41 -8.66
C LYS A 97 1.48 11.70 -7.22
N MET A 98 0.32 11.18 -6.83
CA MET A 98 -0.16 11.35 -5.45
C MET A 98 0.74 10.62 -4.45
N ILE A 99 1.14 9.38 -4.75
CA ILE A 99 2.00 8.57 -3.89
C ILE A 99 3.42 9.15 -3.81
N GLU A 100 3.96 9.66 -4.93
CA GLU A 100 5.23 10.39 -4.98
C GLU A 100 5.18 11.69 -4.16
N LYS A 101 4.11 12.47 -4.26
CA LYS A 101 3.91 13.72 -3.52
C LYS A 101 4.04 13.54 -2.00
N TYR A 102 3.63 12.38 -1.49
CA TYR A 102 3.74 12.05 -0.06
C TYR A 102 5.01 11.27 0.29
N ASN A 103 6.00 11.22 -0.62
CA ASN A 103 7.27 10.52 -0.42
C ASN A 103 7.10 9.05 0.02
N ILE A 104 6.07 8.37 -0.50
CA ILE A 104 5.89 6.93 -0.29
C ILE A 104 6.72 6.15 -1.30
N ILE A 105 6.82 6.67 -2.53
CA ILE A 105 7.72 6.16 -3.57
C ILE A 105 8.55 7.30 -4.14
N VAL A 106 9.72 6.95 -4.66
CA VAL A 106 10.62 7.87 -5.37
C VAL A 106 11.05 7.22 -6.67
N LYS A 107 10.94 7.94 -7.79
CA LYS A 107 11.40 7.45 -9.08
C LYS A 107 12.92 7.31 -9.08
N ALA A 108 13.40 6.11 -9.41
CA ALA A 108 14.84 5.77 -9.44
C ALA A 108 15.41 5.74 -10.85
N ALA A 109 14.64 5.24 -11.83
CA ALA A 109 15.05 5.19 -13.23
C ALA A 109 13.85 5.35 -14.17
N VAL A 110 14.11 5.95 -15.33
CA VAL A 110 13.12 6.12 -16.40
C VAL A 110 13.52 5.19 -17.54
N ALA A 111 12.56 4.43 -18.04
CA ALA A 111 12.70 3.56 -19.20
C ALA A 111 11.96 4.14 -20.42
N GLU A 112 12.17 3.58 -21.62
CA GLU A 112 11.41 3.94 -22.81
C GLU A 112 9.94 3.58 -22.67
N ASP A 113 9.65 2.39 -22.12
CA ASP A 113 8.30 2.01 -21.71
C ASP A 113 8.07 2.48 -20.25
N GLU A 114 7.02 3.26 -20.05
CA GLU A 114 6.61 3.75 -18.75
C GLU A 114 6.42 2.62 -17.71
N MET A 115 5.94 1.45 -18.16
CA MET A 115 5.70 0.29 -17.29
C MET A 115 7.00 -0.32 -16.74
N ASP A 116 8.12 -0.05 -17.38
CA ASP A 116 9.47 -0.47 -16.94
C ASP A 116 10.18 0.58 -16.05
N ASN A 117 9.55 1.73 -15.81
CA ASN A 117 10.08 2.70 -14.85
C ASN A 117 10.30 2.05 -13.49
N VAL A 118 11.46 2.35 -12.90
CA VAL A 118 11.85 1.82 -11.59
C VAL A 118 11.61 2.86 -10.51
N TYR A 119 10.99 2.42 -9.43
CA TYR A 119 10.75 3.22 -8.23
C TYR A 119 11.34 2.54 -7.00
N VAL A 120 11.64 3.35 -5.99
CA VAL A 120 12.01 2.91 -4.64
C VAL A 120 10.81 3.12 -3.72
N ILE A 121 10.42 2.11 -2.97
CA ILE A 121 9.43 2.24 -1.90
C ILE A 121 10.15 2.75 -0.65
N MET A 122 9.67 3.86 -0.10
CA MET A 122 10.22 4.47 1.10
C MET A 122 9.65 3.81 2.37
N PRO A 123 10.40 3.78 3.48
CA PRO A 123 9.92 3.25 4.77
C PRO A 123 8.63 3.92 5.29
N SER A 124 8.32 5.13 4.84
CA SER A 124 7.07 5.86 5.12
C SER A 124 5.82 5.08 4.73
N ILE A 125 5.91 4.09 3.83
CA ILE A 125 4.81 3.18 3.49
C ILE A 125 4.25 2.46 4.73
N THR A 126 5.10 2.14 5.72
CA THR A 126 4.69 1.45 6.95
C THR A 126 3.86 2.35 7.88
N VAL A 127 3.95 3.66 7.69
CA VAL A 127 3.10 4.65 8.38
C VAL A 127 1.81 4.88 7.61
N ALA A 128 1.91 5.00 6.27
CA ALA A 128 0.75 5.22 5.40
C ALA A 128 -0.24 4.03 5.44
N VAL A 129 0.30 2.80 5.48
CA VAL A 129 -0.48 1.56 5.61
C VAL A 129 0.05 0.79 6.81
N SER A 130 -0.66 0.85 7.94
CA SER A 130 -0.27 0.20 9.18
C SER A 130 -0.45 -1.32 9.13
N ASP A 131 0.22 -2.02 10.07
CA ASP A 131 0.15 -3.49 10.16
C ASP A 131 -1.28 -3.96 10.45
N GLU A 132 -2.02 -3.22 11.29
CA GLU A 132 -3.42 -3.51 11.62
C GLU A 132 -4.29 -3.45 10.36
N ARG A 133 -4.05 -2.46 9.49
CA ARG A 133 -4.82 -2.27 8.26
C ARG A 133 -4.54 -3.39 7.25
N ILE A 134 -3.29 -3.81 7.11
CA ILE A 134 -2.92 -4.96 6.28
C ILE A 134 -3.59 -6.23 6.80
N ASN A 135 -3.53 -6.49 8.11
CA ASN A 135 -4.14 -7.67 8.70
C ASN A 135 -5.68 -7.70 8.53
N MET A 136 -6.35 -6.54 8.65
CA MET A 136 -7.78 -6.45 8.36
C MET A 136 -8.11 -6.83 6.91
N ILE A 137 -7.34 -6.35 5.95
CA ILE A 137 -7.55 -6.65 4.52
C ILE A 137 -7.31 -8.15 4.25
N TYR A 138 -6.23 -8.74 4.78
CA TYR A 138 -5.98 -10.17 4.65
C TYR A 138 -7.10 -11.03 5.23
N ASN A 139 -7.67 -10.64 6.36
CA ASN A 139 -8.78 -11.36 6.97
C ASN A 139 -10.05 -11.26 6.13
N GLN A 140 -10.36 -10.08 5.58
CA GLN A 140 -11.51 -9.89 4.69
C GLN A 140 -11.39 -10.74 3.41
N LEU A 141 -10.22 -10.75 2.77
CA LEU A 141 -9.98 -11.57 1.57
C LEU A 141 -10.14 -13.06 1.86
N LYS A 142 -9.67 -13.55 3.01
CA LYS A 142 -9.86 -14.94 3.42
C LYS A 142 -11.32 -15.31 3.71
N GLU A 143 -12.09 -14.39 4.28
CA GLU A 143 -13.51 -14.59 4.52
C GLU A 143 -14.30 -14.64 3.20
N GLU A 144 -13.94 -13.84 2.21
CA GLU A 144 -14.53 -13.87 0.88
C GLU A 144 -14.21 -15.18 0.14
N GLU A 145 -12.95 -15.65 0.16
CA GLU A 145 -12.55 -16.93 -0.43
C GLU A 145 -13.32 -18.12 0.19
N LEU A 146 -13.54 -18.11 1.51
CA LEU A 146 -14.29 -19.18 2.19
C LEU A 146 -15.77 -19.20 1.82
N THR A 147 -16.38 -18.02 1.59
CA THR A 147 -17.78 -17.94 1.17
C THR A 147 -17.96 -18.40 -0.26
N ASP A 148 -17.03 -18.10 -1.16
CA ASP A 148 -17.07 -18.56 -2.56
C ASP A 148 -16.87 -20.09 -2.65
N GLU A 149 -16.00 -20.69 -1.85
CA GLU A 149 -15.83 -22.15 -1.79
C GLU A 149 -17.06 -22.88 -1.22
N GLU A 150 -17.80 -22.28 -0.30
CA GLU A 150 -19.05 -22.85 0.23
C GLU A 150 -20.20 -22.78 -0.79
N ILE A 151 -20.24 -21.72 -1.61
CA ILE A 151 -21.23 -21.58 -2.69
C ILE A 151 -20.98 -22.63 -3.78
N ASP A 152 -19.74 -22.79 -4.24
CA ASP A 152 -19.37 -23.80 -5.25
C ASP A 152 -19.65 -25.25 -4.80
N LYS A 153 -19.48 -25.55 -3.51
CA LYS A 153 -19.81 -26.86 -2.98
C LYS A 153 -21.31 -27.13 -2.92
N ASN A 154 -22.10 -26.13 -2.58
CA ASN A 154 -23.56 -26.25 -2.54
C ASN A 154 -24.14 -26.45 -3.95
N ASP A 155 -23.64 -25.75 -4.95
CA ASP A 155 -24.06 -25.86 -6.36
C ASP A 155 -23.65 -27.25 -6.93
N ALA A 156 -22.50 -27.79 -6.54
CA ALA A 156 -22.04 -29.11 -6.96
C ALA A 156 -22.90 -30.24 -6.35
N ASP A 157 -23.31 -30.11 -5.10
CA ASP A 157 -24.16 -31.10 -4.40
C ASP A 157 -25.61 -31.07 -4.94
N GLU A 158 -26.13 -29.90 -5.35
CA GLU A 158 -27.44 -29.79 -5.94
C GLU A 158 -27.52 -30.40 -7.36
N MET A 159 -26.43 -30.31 -8.15
CA MET A 159 -26.33 -30.94 -9.48
C MET A 159 -26.11 -32.47 -9.40
N ALA A 160 -25.64 -33.02 -8.29
CA ALA A 160 -25.43 -34.44 -8.10
C ALA A 160 -26.73 -35.20 -7.70
N LEU A 161 -27.81 -34.48 -7.40
CA LEU A 161 -29.11 -35.04 -7.00
C LEU A 161 -30.16 -35.08 -8.14
N LEU A 162 -29.78 -34.67 -9.38
CA LEU A 162 -30.60 -34.75 -10.59
C LEU A 162 -30.12 -35.87 -11.52
#